data_5647b7b6de3cfca95fa231750bf80c1d
#
_entry.id   5647b7b6de3cfca95fa231750bf80c1d
#
_cell.length_a   1.000
_cell.length_b   1.000
_cell.length_c   1.000
_cell.angle_alpha   90.00
_cell.angle_beta   90.00
_cell.angle_gamma   90.00
#
_symmetry.space_group_name_H-M   'P 1'
#
loop_
_entity.id
_entity.type
_entity.pdbx_description
1 polymer ?
#
loop_
_entity_poly.entity_id
_entity_poly.type
_entity_poly.pdbx_seq_one_letter_code
_entity_poly.pdbx_strand_id
1 'polypeptide(L)'
;MQEDIIIQISNRLKEIRKDRNVTLQELAEKAGITKSMLSQVENRRSIPSLSVLLNLIKGLEVDLNEFFKNINLQSGSKVIFKKKSAYQYFEKENAVGFYYQRIFTATFEEYHLDFVLLRIEPGAQRQPVSTQAFEFKYLLQGNLCYTIGEDNYDMEAGDSLFFDATELHNPVNTGKEDALLLVVYFFLQKG
;
A
#
# COMPACT_ATOMS: atom_id res chain seq x y z
N MET A 1 -4.68 -12.90 -10.86
CA MET A 1 -3.97 -11.90 -10.04
C MET A 1 -2.50 -12.29 -9.78
N GLN A 2 -2.21 -13.46 -9.22
CA GLN A 2 -0.84 -13.94 -9.02
C GLN A 2 -0.15 -14.28 -10.35
N GLU A 3 -0.87 -14.83 -11.32
CA GLU A 3 -0.37 -15.16 -12.66
C GLU A 3 0.12 -13.94 -13.45
N ASP A 4 -0.57 -12.81 -13.38
CA ASP A 4 -0.17 -11.60 -14.13
C ASP A 4 1.15 -11.00 -13.66
N ILE A 5 1.40 -10.98 -12.35
CA ILE A 5 2.65 -10.47 -11.77
C ILE A 5 3.82 -11.38 -12.15
N ILE A 6 3.64 -12.69 -12.07
CA ILE A 6 4.67 -13.66 -12.44
C ILE A 6 5.03 -13.54 -13.92
N ILE A 7 4.03 -13.34 -14.77
CA ILE A 7 4.22 -13.10 -16.20
C ILE A 7 5.06 -11.84 -16.45
N GLN A 8 4.75 -10.74 -15.76
CA GLN A 8 5.50 -9.49 -15.89
C GLN A 8 6.94 -9.64 -15.40
N ILE A 9 7.16 -10.28 -14.23
CA ILE A 9 8.49 -10.55 -13.69
C ILE A 9 9.32 -11.41 -14.65
N SER A 10 8.74 -12.51 -15.17
CA SER A 10 9.42 -13.40 -16.10
C SER A 10 9.80 -12.71 -17.41
N ASN A 11 8.87 -11.89 -17.95
CA ASN A 11 9.13 -11.12 -19.15
C ASN A 11 10.23 -10.08 -18.91
N ARG A 12 10.19 -9.37 -17.78
CA ARG A 12 11.15 -8.32 -17.44
C ARG A 12 12.57 -8.91 -17.24
N LEU A 13 12.68 -10.04 -16.57
CA LEU A 13 13.97 -10.76 -16.45
C LEU A 13 14.55 -11.08 -17.82
N LYS A 14 13.74 -11.65 -18.71
CA LYS A 14 14.14 -12.06 -20.06
C LYS A 14 14.51 -10.86 -20.93
N GLU A 15 13.75 -9.76 -20.85
CA GLU A 15 13.99 -8.51 -21.56
C GLU A 15 15.35 -7.91 -21.16
N ILE A 16 15.55 -7.63 -19.87
CA ILE A 16 16.79 -7.02 -19.37
C ILE A 16 18.00 -7.92 -19.68
N ARG A 17 17.87 -9.23 -19.51
CA ARG A 17 18.97 -10.16 -19.85
C ARG A 17 19.37 -10.03 -21.32
N LYS A 18 18.38 -9.96 -22.22
CA LYS A 18 18.64 -9.81 -23.68
C LYS A 18 19.23 -8.45 -24.01
N ASP A 19 18.70 -7.38 -23.45
CA ASP A 19 19.18 -6.01 -23.66
C ASP A 19 20.63 -5.83 -23.24
N ARG A 20 21.04 -6.59 -22.21
CA ARG A 20 22.43 -6.63 -21.72
C ARG A 20 23.30 -7.68 -22.42
N ASN A 21 22.76 -8.39 -23.42
CA ASN A 21 23.45 -9.45 -24.16
C ASN A 21 24.01 -10.58 -23.25
N VAL A 22 23.36 -10.82 -22.09
CA VAL A 22 23.73 -11.88 -21.16
C VAL A 22 23.07 -13.19 -21.58
N THR A 23 23.82 -14.27 -21.68
CA THR A 23 23.26 -15.61 -21.98
C THR A 23 22.51 -16.20 -20.79
N LEU A 24 21.63 -17.17 -21.06
CA LEU A 24 20.97 -17.95 -19.98
C LEU A 24 21.98 -18.65 -19.06
N GLN A 25 23.10 -19.11 -19.61
CA GLN A 25 24.14 -19.79 -18.85
C GLN A 25 24.83 -18.84 -17.88
N GLU A 26 25.29 -17.69 -18.35
CA GLU A 26 25.98 -16.68 -17.57
C GLU A 26 25.11 -16.14 -16.43
N LEU A 27 23.83 -15.84 -16.70
CA LEU A 27 22.93 -15.34 -15.68
C LEU A 27 22.60 -16.41 -14.63
N ALA A 28 22.42 -17.65 -15.06
CA ALA A 28 22.17 -18.78 -14.16
C ALA A 28 23.36 -19.00 -13.20
N GLU A 29 24.59 -18.95 -13.72
CA GLU A 29 25.82 -19.06 -12.92
C GLU A 29 25.94 -17.89 -11.90
N LYS A 30 25.74 -16.65 -12.33
CA LYS A 30 25.72 -15.48 -11.44
C LYS A 30 24.66 -15.58 -10.33
N ALA A 31 23.51 -16.19 -10.61
CA ALA A 31 22.41 -16.34 -9.66
C ALA A 31 22.48 -17.62 -8.81
N GLY A 32 23.45 -18.50 -9.07
CA GLY A 32 23.61 -19.77 -8.34
C GLY A 32 22.51 -20.80 -8.63
N ILE A 33 21.94 -20.79 -9.84
CA ILE A 33 20.92 -21.74 -10.29
C ILE A 33 21.33 -22.43 -11.59
N THR A 34 20.58 -23.46 -12.00
CA THR A 34 20.83 -24.12 -13.29
C THR A 34 20.24 -23.33 -14.46
N LYS A 35 20.85 -23.44 -15.64
CA LYS A 35 20.32 -22.88 -16.89
C LYS A 35 18.89 -23.36 -17.16
N SER A 36 18.59 -24.63 -16.86
CA SER A 36 17.24 -25.20 -17.03
C SER A 36 16.22 -24.50 -16.13
N MET A 37 16.59 -24.26 -14.87
CA MET A 37 15.72 -23.53 -13.93
C MET A 37 15.44 -22.09 -14.38
N LEU A 38 16.48 -21.36 -14.82
CA LEU A 38 16.29 -20.00 -15.35
C LEU A 38 15.41 -20.02 -16.60
N SER A 39 15.62 -20.97 -17.51
CA SER A 39 14.77 -21.14 -18.70
C SER A 39 13.30 -21.39 -18.32
N GLN A 40 13.04 -22.19 -17.29
CA GLN A 40 11.68 -22.43 -16.81
C GLN A 40 11.06 -21.14 -16.23
N VAL A 41 11.81 -20.36 -15.45
CA VAL A 41 11.37 -19.08 -14.90
C VAL A 41 11.03 -18.09 -16.03
N GLU A 42 11.93 -17.88 -17.00
CA GLU A 42 11.69 -16.96 -18.12
C GLU A 42 10.54 -17.39 -19.04
N ASN A 43 10.26 -18.68 -19.11
CA ASN A 43 9.15 -19.23 -19.88
C ASN A 43 7.89 -19.51 -19.03
N ARG A 44 7.81 -18.97 -17.81
CA ARG A 44 6.63 -19.01 -16.92
C ARG A 44 6.25 -20.42 -16.48
N ARG A 45 7.17 -21.38 -16.52
CA ARG A 45 6.96 -22.78 -16.13
C ARG A 45 7.36 -23.05 -14.68
N SER A 46 8.03 -22.10 -14.03
CA SER A 46 8.44 -22.17 -12.63
C SER A 46 8.39 -20.78 -12.00
N ILE A 47 7.99 -20.72 -10.74
CA ILE A 47 8.00 -19.49 -9.92
C ILE A 47 9.29 -19.51 -9.10
N PRO A 48 10.19 -18.53 -9.25
CA PRO A 48 11.39 -18.47 -8.43
C PRO A 48 11.05 -18.13 -6.98
N SER A 49 11.79 -18.65 -6.03
CA SER A 49 11.74 -18.14 -4.66
C SER A 49 12.23 -16.69 -4.62
N LEU A 50 11.87 -15.93 -3.57
CA LEU A 50 12.31 -14.54 -3.44
C LEU A 50 13.84 -14.41 -3.48
N SER A 51 14.57 -15.34 -2.83
CA SER A 51 16.03 -15.34 -2.83
C SER A 51 16.61 -15.55 -4.22
N VAL A 52 16.04 -16.47 -5.01
CA VAL A 52 16.45 -16.70 -6.41
C VAL A 52 16.16 -15.47 -7.26
N LEU A 53 15.00 -14.83 -7.11
CA LEU A 53 14.65 -13.61 -7.84
C LEU A 53 15.64 -12.48 -7.55
N LEU A 54 15.96 -12.25 -6.27
CA LEU A 54 16.94 -11.22 -5.88
C LEU A 54 18.33 -11.50 -6.46
N ASN A 55 18.77 -12.77 -6.46
CA ASN A 55 20.04 -13.15 -7.07
C ASN A 55 20.05 -12.94 -8.60
N LEU A 56 18.95 -13.22 -9.28
CA LEU A 56 18.80 -12.96 -10.71
C LEU A 56 18.88 -11.47 -11.02
N ILE A 57 18.17 -10.62 -10.27
CA ILE A 57 18.21 -9.15 -10.43
C ILE A 57 19.62 -8.63 -10.18
N LYS A 58 20.29 -9.11 -9.12
CA LYS A 58 21.68 -8.78 -8.81
C LYS A 58 22.62 -9.24 -9.93
N GLY A 59 22.43 -10.46 -10.46
CA GLY A 59 23.22 -11.00 -11.57
C GLY A 59 23.06 -10.22 -12.88
N LEU A 60 21.92 -9.54 -13.04
CA LEU A 60 21.65 -8.59 -14.12
C LEU A 60 22.23 -7.20 -13.85
N GLU A 61 22.75 -6.93 -12.67
CA GLU A 61 23.35 -5.64 -12.27
C GLU A 61 22.34 -4.46 -12.41
N VAL A 62 21.07 -4.71 -12.08
CA VAL A 62 19.98 -3.72 -12.12
C VAL A 62 19.54 -3.41 -10.70
N ASP A 63 19.25 -2.14 -10.43
CA ASP A 63 18.65 -1.73 -9.17
C ASP A 63 17.23 -2.31 -9.01
N LEU A 64 16.85 -2.68 -7.79
CA LEU A 64 15.54 -3.26 -7.49
C LEU A 64 14.40 -2.34 -7.90
N ASN A 65 14.51 -1.03 -7.64
CA ASN A 65 13.47 -0.08 -8.00
C ASN A 65 13.33 0.03 -9.52
N GLU A 66 14.47 0.02 -10.24
CA GLU A 66 14.49 0.02 -11.71
C GLU A 66 13.87 -1.26 -12.27
N PHE A 67 14.19 -2.42 -11.68
CA PHE A 67 13.60 -3.69 -12.10
C PHE A 67 12.08 -3.69 -11.97
N PHE A 68 11.54 -3.22 -10.83
CA PHE A 68 10.11 -3.23 -10.55
C PHE A 68 9.35 -1.99 -11.08
N LYS A 69 10.04 -0.97 -11.59
CA LYS A 69 9.42 0.29 -12.04
C LYS A 69 8.28 0.10 -13.05
N ASN A 70 8.39 -0.87 -13.94
CA ASN A 70 7.41 -1.14 -15.00
C ASN A 70 6.57 -2.41 -14.69
N ILE A 71 6.74 -3.03 -13.54
CA ILE A 71 5.92 -4.16 -13.12
C ILE A 71 4.71 -3.61 -12.40
N ASN A 72 3.57 -3.70 -13.08
CA ASN A 72 2.31 -3.30 -12.47
C ASN A 72 1.88 -4.37 -11.44
N LEU A 73 2.22 -4.15 -10.19
CA LEU A 73 1.79 -5.00 -9.06
C LEU A 73 0.29 -4.88 -8.79
N GLN A 74 -0.33 -3.87 -9.35
CA GLN A 74 -1.78 -3.73 -9.40
C GLN A 74 -2.24 -4.35 -10.72
N SER A 75 -2.97 -5.45 -10.67
CA SER A 75 -3.66 -5.98 -11.84
C SER A 75 -4.45 -4.84 -12.50
N GLY A 76 -4.24 -4.62 -13.79
CA GLY A 76 -4.84 -3.52 -14.56
C GLY A 76 -6.36 -3.56 -14.69
N SER A 77 -7.07 -3.92 -13.63
CA SER A 77 -8.51 -3.76 -13.52
C SER A 77 -8.81 -2.28 -13.35
N LYS A 78 -9.49 -1.69 -14.33
CA LYS A 78 -10.04 -0.32 -14.23
C LYS A 78 -11.07 -0.19 -13.11
N VAL A 79 -11.44 -1.30 -12.46
CA VAL A 79 -12.45 -1.38 -11.41
C VAL A 79 -11.90 -2.21 -10.25
N ILE A 80 -11.88 -1.64 -9.06
CA ILE A 80 -11.59 -2.35 -7.81
C ILE A 80 -12.94 -2.56 -7.11
N PHE A 81 -13.42 -3.81 -7.10
CA PHE A 81 -14.58 -4.20 -6.30
C PHE A 81 -14.13 -5.08 -5.14
N LYS A 82 -14.48 -4.69 -3.92
CA LYS A 82 -14.12 -5.42 -2.72
C LYS A 82 -15.34 -5.53 -1.79
N LYS A 83 -15.72 -6.74 -1.44
CA LYS A 83 -16.81 -6.97 -0.48
C LYS A 83 -16.35 -6.55 0.92
N LYS A 84 -17.29 -6.07 1.76
CA LYS A 84 -17.03 -5.71 3.17
C LYS A 84 -16.34 -6.84 3.96
N SER A 85 -16.69 -8.10 3.68
CA SER A 85 -16.05 -9.27 4.31
C SER A 85 -14.58 -9.47 3.98
N ALA A 86 -14.06 -8.77 2.96
CA ALA A 86 -12.66 -8.81 2.55
C ALA A 86 -11.85 -7.60 3.06
N TYR A 87 -12.46 -6.71 3.83
CA TYR A 87 -11.77 -5.61 4.47
C TYR A 87 -10.85 -6.15 5.56
N GLN A 88 -9.70 -5.49 5.77
CA GLN A 88 -8.67 -5.96 6.68
C GLN A 88 -8.58 -5.06 7.91
N TYR A 89 -8.78 -5.63 9.09
CA TYR A 89 -8.47 -4.94 10.35
C TYR A 89 -6.97 -4.79 10.50
N PHE A 90 -6.55 -3.65 11.02
CA PHE A 90 -5.15 -3.41 11.37
C PHE A 90 -5.07 -2.44 12.54
N GLU A 91 -4.00 -2.53 13.31
CA GLU A 91 -3.65 -1.58 14.34
C GLU A 91 -2.73 -0.52 13.74
N LYS A 92 -3.03 0.76 13.98
CA LYS A 92 -2.18 1.86 13.55
C LYS A 92 -1.38 2.44 14.72
N GLU A 93 -2.02 2.55 15.86
CA GLU A 93 -1.45 2.96 17.14
C GLU A 93 -2.04 2.11 18.28
N ASN A 94 -1.35 2.08 19.41
CA ASN A 94 -1.85 1.38 20.60
C ASN A 94 -2.87 2.26 21.33
N ALA A 95 -4.10 2.30 20.80
CA ALA A 95 -5.20 3.10 21.33
C ALA A 95 -6.48 2.26 21.44
N VAL A 96 -6.92 2.04 22.69
CA VAL A 96 -8.16 1.33 22.96
C VAL A 96 -9.36 2.15 22.50
N GLY A 97 -10.30 1.48 21.80
CA GLY A 97 -11.50 2.14 21.27
C GLY A 97 -11.32 2.76 19.86
N PHE A 98 -10.14 2.60 19.24
CA PHE A 98 -9.88 2.97 17.85
C PHE A 98 -9.72 1.72 17.00
N TYR A 99 -10.60 1.53 16.02
CA TYR A 99 -10.61 0.33 15.17
C TYR A 99 -10.48 0.72 13.72
N TYR A 100 -9.37 0.32 13.10
CA TYR A 100 -9.06 0.60 11.72
C TYR A 100 -9.38 -0.60 10.83
N GLN A 101 -10.08 -0.34 9.73
CA GLN A 101 -10.41 -1.35 8.75
C GLN A 101 -10.06 -0.85 7.34
N ARG A 102 -9.01 -1.43 6.74
CA ARG A 102 -8.59 -1.05 5.39
C ARG A 102 -9.56 -1.58 4.35
N ILE A 103 -10.11 -0.67 3.55
CA ILE A 103 -10.97 -0.99 2.42
C ILE A 103 -10.10 -1.48 1.26
N PHE A 104 -9.24 -0.63 0.73
CA PHE A 104 -8.25 -0.93 -0.30
C PHE A 104 -7.16 0.12 -0.32
N THR A 105 -6.07 -0.20 -1.04
CA THR A 105 -5.02 0.75 -1.40
C THR A 105 -4.98 0.90 -2.91
N ALA A 106 -4.57 2.05 -3.40
CA ALA A 106 -4.39 2.32 -4.82
C ALA A 106 -3.16 3.21 -5.01
N THR A 107 -2.43 3.00 -6.10
CA THR A 107 -1.31 3.86 -6.47
C THR A 107 -1.65 4.51 -7.81
N PHE A 108 -1.54 5.84 -7.86
CA PHE A 108 -1.74 6.64 -9.05
C PHE A 108 -0.55 7.58 -9.20
N GLU A 109 0.24 7.38 -10.25
CA GLU A 109 1.44 8.19 -10.51
C GLU A 109 2.34 8.32 -9.26
N GLU A 110 2.39 9.53 -8.68
CA GLU A 110 3.23 9.85 -7.52
C GLU A 110 2.51 9.67 -6.18
N TYR A 111 1.24 9.25 -6.19
CA TYR A 111 0.44 9.14 -4.97
C TYR A 111 0.11 7.69 -4.65
N HIS A 112 0.35 7.32 -3.39
CA HIS A 112 -0.20 6.10 -2.82
C HIS A 112 -1.38 6.46 -1.93
N LEU A 113 -2.55 5.91 -2.24
CA LEU A 113 -3.80 6.14 -1.52
C LEU A 113 -4.15 4.95 -0.65
N ASP A 114 -4.54 5.21 0.60
CA ASP A 114 -5.05 4.18 1.51
C ASP A 114 -6.45 4.59 2.00
N PHE A 115 -7.45 3.76 1.70
CA PHE A 115 -8.85 3.98 2.05
C PHE A 115 -9.20 3.14 3.27
N VAL A 116 -9.59 3.80 4.35
CA VAL A 116 -9.77 3.19 5.67
C VAL A 116 -11.10 3.62 6.28
N LEU A 117 -11.81 2.69 6.92
CA LEU A 117 -12.84 3.01 7.89
C LEU A 117 -12.18 3.07 9.27
N LEU A 118 -12.46 4.15 9.99
CA LEU A 118 -12.07 4.33 11.38
C LEU A 118 -13.33 4.43 12.23
N ARG A 119 -13.49 3.47 13.14
CA ARG A 119 -14.52 3.50 14.19
C ARG A 119 -13.89 3.92 15.49
N ILE A 120 -14.52 4.88 16.18
CA ILE A 120 -14.06 5.43 17.45
C ILE A 120 -15.19 5.28 18.47
N GLU A 121 -14.94 4.54 19.53
CA GLU A 121 -15.90 4.35 20.63
C GLU A 121 -16.06 5.65 21.45
N PRO A 122 -17.23 5.85 22.10
CA PRO A 122 -17.39 6.93 23.05
C PRO A 122 -16.34 6.89 24.17
N GLY A 123 -15.74 8.03 24.46
CA GLY A 123 -14.72 8.14 25.51
C GLY A 123 -13.35 7.55 25.16
N ALA A 124 -13.17 6.99 23.96
CA ALA A 124 -11.86 6.55 23.48
C ALA A 124 -10.87 7.72 23.41
N GLN A 125 -9.67 7.48 23.89
CA GLN A 125 -8.60 8.48 23.93
C GLN A 125 -7.30 7.90 23.39
N ARG A 126 -6.52 8.72 22.71
CA ARG A 126 -5.14 8.43 22.28
C ARG A 126 -4.28 9.69 22.38
N GLN A 127 -3.00 9.50 22.31
CA GLN A 127 -2.09 10.63 22.12
C GLN A 127 -2.24 11.22 20.70
N PRO A 128 -2.07 12.55 20.53
CA PRO A 128 -1.99 13.14 19.20
C PRO A 128 -0.91 12.46 18.35
N VAL A 129 -1.21 12.24 17.09
CA VAL A 129 -0.31 11.61 16.11
C VAL A 129 -0.03 12.53 14.95
N SER A 130 1.07 12.29 14.23
CA SER A 130 1.33 12.87 12.91
C SER A 130 1.52 11.76 11.87
N THR A 131 1.19 12.06 10.63
CA THR A 131 1.34 11.15 9.49
C THR A 131 1.99 11.91 8.33
N GLN A 132 2.99 11.33 7.68
CA GLN A 132 3.63 11.94 6.50
C GLN A 132 2.74 11.79 5.25
N ALA A 133 1.57 12.43 5.28
CA ALA A 133 0.54 12.38 4.25
C ALA A 133 -0.39 13.59 4.34
N PHE A 134 -1.14 13.85 3.27
CA PHE A 134 -2.40 14.57 3.41
C PHE A 134 -3.49 13.57 3.79
N GLU A 135 -4.45 14.01 4.60
CA GLU A 135 -5.57 13.16 5.03
C GLU A 135 -6.91 13.84 4.70
N PHE A 136 -7.79 13.06 4.07
CA PHE A 136 -9.20 13.42 3.92
C PHE A 136 -10.01 12.58 4.91
N LYS A 137 -10.91 13.24 5.63
CA LYS A 137 -11.85 12.63 6.56
C LYS A 137 -13.27 12.97 6.13
N TYR A 138 -14.16 11.98 6.18
CA TYR A 138 -15.59 12.20 6.02
C TYR A 138 -16.30 11.45 7.15
N LEU A 139 -17.05 12.18 7.97
CA LEU A 139 -17.79 11.60 9.09
C LEU A 139 -19.08 10.97 8.58
N LEU A 140 -19.12 9.63 8.61
CA LEU A 140 -20.27 8.84 8.16
C LEU A 140 -21.35 8.74 9.22
N GLN A 141 -20.96 8.73 10.51
CA GLN A 141 -21.86 8.56 11.65
C GLN A 141 -21.23 9.12 12.91
N GLY A 142 -22.07 9.67 13.81
CA GLY A 142 -21.67 10.17 15.12
C GLY A 142 -21.24 11.63 15.11
N ASN A 143 -20.55 12.02 16.18
CA ASN A 143 -20.05 13.38 16.41
C ASN A 143 -18.60 13.31 16.88
N LEU A 144 -17.75 14.18 16.39
CA LEU A 144 -16.34 14.26 16.75
C LEU A 144 -15.95 15.71 17.03
N CYS A 145 -15.02 15.88 17.96
CA CYS A 145 -14.14 17.04 17.97
C CYS A 145 -12.79 16.62 17.42
N TYR A 146 -12.37 17.21 16.31
CA TYR A 146 -11.10 16.91 15.65
C TYR A 146 -10.10 18.04 15.92
N THR A 147 -9.04 17.75 16.70
CA THR A 147 -7.99 18.72 16.99
C THR A 147 -6.87 18.59 15.95
N ILE A 148 -6.42 19.71 15.36
CA ILE A 148 -5.25 19.80 14.49
C ILE A 148 -4.38 20.96 14.96
N GLY A 149 -3.16 20.68 15.40
CA GLY A 149 -2.34 21.67 16.08
C GLY A 149 -3.05 22.24 17.33
N GLU A 150 -3.37 23.54 17.30
CA GLU A 150 -4.08 24.23 18.37
C GLU A 150 -5.59 24.43 18.09
N ASP A 151 -6.04 24.10 16.87
CA ASP A 151 -7.40 24.34 16.42
C ASP A 151 -8.31 23.12 16.61
N ASN A 152 -9.58 23.37 16.95
CA ASN A 152 -10.60 22.35 17.13
C ASN A 152 -11.70 22.50 16.08
N TYR A 153 -12.10 21.39 15.51
CA TYR A 153 -13.14 21.29 14.49
C TYR A 153 -14.22 20.32 14.99
N ASP A 154 -15.37 20.86 15.37
CA ASP A 154 -16.52 20.04 15.74
C ASP A 154 -17.20 19.56 14.45
N MET A 155 -17.36 18.25 14.33
CA MET A 155 -17.88 17.57 13.14
C MET A 155 -19.12 16.76 13.47
N GLU A 156 -20.13 16.88 12.61
CA GLU A 156 -21.33 16.06 12.59
C GLU A 156 -21.33 15.12 11.36
N ALA A 157 -22.18 14.10 11.38
CA ALA A 157 -22.30 13.19 10.24
C ALA A 157 -22.63 13.96 8.95
N GLY A 158 -21.83 13.75 7.91
CA GLY A 158 -21.87 14.48 6.64
C GLY A 158 -20.75 15.50 6.46
N ASP A 159 -20.08 15.89 7.55
CA ASP A 159 -18.96 16.84 7.47
C ASP A 159 -17.68 16.19 6.95
N SER A 160 -16.83 17.01 6.36
CA SER A 160 -15.54 16.59 5.83
C SER A 160 -14.41 17.52 6.25
N LEU A 161 -13.21 16.95 6.35
CA LEU A 161 -11.99 17.65 6.72
C LEU A 161 -10.85 17.18 5.81
N PHE A 162 -10.05 18.13 5.30
CA PHE A 162 -8.83 17.83 4.54
C PHE A 162 -7.69 18.68 5.09
N PHE A 163 -6.55 18.05 5.41
CA PHE A 163 -5.44 18.74 6.04
C PHE A 163 -4.10 18.03 5.78
N ASP A 164 -3.02 18.78 6.01
CA ASP A 164 -1.66 18.24 6.07
C ASP A 164 -1.48 17.52 7.42
N ALA A 165 -1.41 16.21 7.38
CA ALA A 165 -1.36 15.37 8.57
C ALA A 165 0.04 15.28 9.20
N THR A 166 1.03 16.04 8.72
CA THR A 166 2.30 16.26 9.41
C THR A 166 2.09 17.07 10.70
N GLU A 167 1.01 17.86 10.77
CA GLU A 167 0.55 18.49 12.01
C GLU A 167 0.02 17.44 12.99
N LEU A 168 0.29 17.64 14.29
CA LEU A 168 -0.25 16.79 15.35
C LEU A 168 -1.77 16.89 15.37
N HIS A 169 -2.42 15.73 15.32
CA HIS A 169 -3.88 15.69 15.26
C HIS A 169 -4.47 14.53 16.07
N ASN A 170 -5.70 14.76 16.56
CA ASN A 170 -6.43 13.77 17.37
C ASN A 170 -7.94 13.94 17.26
N PRO A 171 -8.71 12.90 16.87
CA PRO A 171 -10.16 12.89 16.99
C PRO A 171 -10.59 12.43 18.40
N VAL A 172 -11.60 13.09 18.95
CA VAL A 172 -12.29 12.70 20.17
C VAL A 172 -13.76 12.50 19.84
N ASN A 173 -14.30 11.33 20.14
CA ASN A 173 -15.73 11.07 20.00
C ASN A 173 -16.48 11.81 21.12
N THR A 174 -17.25 12.83 20.75
CA THR A 174 -18.05 13.67 21.66
C THR A 174 -19.49 13.17 21.81
N GLY A 175 -19.86 12.15 21.02
CA GLY A 175 -21.17 11.53 21.04
C GLY A 175 -21.32 10.43 22.09
N LYS A 176 -22.52 9.81 22.10
CA LYS A 176 -22.85 8.67 22.98
C LYS A 176 -22.75 7.32 22.25
N GLU A 177 -22.64 7.35 20.95
CA GLU A 177 -22.52 6.18 20.06
C GLU A 177 -21.18 6.21 19.34
N ASP A 178 -20.82 5.10 18.71
CA ASP A 178 -19.61 5.01 17.89
C ASP A 178 -19.62 6.07 16.78
N ALA A 179 -18.51 6.75 16.63
CA ALA A 179 -18.27 7.57 15.45
C ALA A 179 -17.59 6.74 14.37
N LEU A 180 -18.03 6.91 13.11
CA LEU A 180 -17.48 6.20 11.96
C LEU A 180 -17.02 7.19 10.90
N LEU A 181 -15.75 7.14 10.54
CA LEU A 181 -15.14 7.96 9.49
C LEU A 181 -14.70 7.12 8.30
N LEU A 182 -14.87 7.68 7.11
CA LEU A 182 -14.05 7.33 5.96
C LEU A 182 -12.79 8.20 6.01
N VAL A 183 -11.64 7.55 5.99
CA VAL A 183 -10.32 8.19 5.97
C VAL A 183 -9.63 7.83 4.68
N VAL A 184 -9.11 8.81 3.94
CA VAL A 184 -8.27 8.61 2.77
C VAL A 184 -6.92 9.27 3.04
N TYR A 185 -5.87 8.48 3.04
CA TYR A 185 -4.49 8.94 3.15
C TYR A 185 -3.91 9.14 1.76
N PHE A 186 -3.24 10.26 1.55
CA PHE A 186 -2.53 10.61 0.33
C PHE A 186 -1.04 10.67 0.64
N PHE A 187 -0.34 9.58 0.44
CA PHE A 187 1.11 9.52 0.61
C PHE A 187 1.80 9.95 -0.69
N LEU A 188 2.68 10.94 -0.62
CA LEU A 188 3.57 11.26 -1.72
C LEU A 188 4.66 10.18 -1.80
N GLN A 189 4.82 9.56 -2.95
CA GLN A 189 5.99 8.74 -3.22
C GLN A 189 7.18 9.68 -3.43
N LYS A 190 8.10 9.69 -2.49
CA LYS A 190 9.41 10.32 -2.72
C LYS A 190 10.12 9.48 -3.78
N GLY A 191 10.35 10.08 -4.96
CA GLY A 191 11.14 9.50 -6.04
C GLY A 191 12.58 9.20 -5.61
#